data_bf3a5ba8b1b3b10fc3dc75cd281a0290
#
_entry.id   bf3a5ba8b1b3b10fc3dc75cd281a0290
#
_cell.length_a   1.000
_cell.length_b   1.000
_cell.length_c   1.000
_cell.angle_alpha   90.00
_cell.angle_beta   90.00
_cell.angle_gamma   90.00
#
_symmetry.space_group_name_H-M   'P 1'
#
loop_
_entity.id
_entity.type
_entity.pdbx_description
1 polymer ?
#
loop_
_entity_poly.entity_id
_entity_poly.type
_entity_poly.pdbx_seq_one_letter_code
_entity_poly.pdbx_strand_id
1 'polypeptide(L)'
;MNVHWRLEAEQSRIIPEETLGNVRRLADVRRGARGEVVAVSPESMAGVPEAERAELERRLLEIGFVEGARIEVLHEGFIGRDPIAVRLDDMRVALRRREAQGVLVRLDK
;
A
#
# COMPACT_ATOMS: atom_id res chain seq x y z
N MET A 1 27.16 19.85 -6.91
CA MET A 1 26.18 18.83 -6.53
C MET A 1 25.16 18.63 -7.65
N ASN A 2 24.86 17.43 -7.94
CA ASN A 2 23.98 17.16 -9.04
C ASN A 2 22.54 16.87 -8.56
N VAL A 3 21.71 17.90 -8.58
CA VAL A 3 20.32 17.79 -8.18
C VAL A 3 19.51 16.98 -9.17
N HIS A 4 20.03 16.93 -10.40
CA HIS A 4 19.33 16.28 -11.49
C HIS A 4 19.09 14.78 -11.23
N TRP A 5 20.12 14.07 -10.78
CA TRP A 5 19.97 12.65 -10.50
C TRP A 5 18.98 12.41 -9.35
N ARG A 6 18.94 13.36 -8.40
CA ARG A 6 17.97 13.25 -7.30
C ARG A 6 16.55 13.33 -7.83
N LEU A 7 16.31 14.24 -8.77
CA LEU A 7 14.99 14.36 -9.36
C LEU A 7 14.61 13.11 -10.10
N GLU A 8 15.55 12.50 -10.80
CA GLU A 8 15.30 11.24 -11.48
C GLU A 8 14.94 10.14 -10.49
N ALA A 9 15.67 10.07 -9.38
CA ALA A 9 15.39 9.07 -8.36
C ALA A 9 13.99 9.28 -7.76
N GLU A 10 13.61 10.53 -7.54
CA GLU A 10 12.27 10.83 -7.05
C GLU A 10 11.21 10.49 -8.08
N GLN A 11 11.48 10.82 -9.34
CA GLN A 11 10.54 10.54 -10.40
C GLN A 11 10.31 9.05 -10.59
N SER A 12 11.32 8.22 -10.30
CA SER A 12 11.14 6.78 -10.42
C SER A 12 10.11 6.24 -9.43
N ARG A 13 9.80 7.02 -8.39
CA ARG A 13 8.77 6.68 -7.42
C ARG A 13 7.41 7.25 -7.80
N ILE A 14 7.38 8.15 -8.77
CA ILE A 14 6.15 8.78 -9.21
C ILE A 14 5.44 7.86 -10.19
N ILE A 15 4.23 7.51 -9.85
CA ILE A 15 3.40 6.69 -10.72
C ILE A 15 2.82 7.61 -11.80
N PRO A 16 2.98 7.27 -13.08
CA PRO A 16 2.41 8.08 -14.15
C PRO A 16 0.91 8.30 -13.93
N GLU A 17 0.46 9.48 -14.28
CA GLU A 17 -0.93 9.86 -14.04
C GLU A 17 -1.92 8.90 -14.68
N GLU A 18 -1.63 8.43 -15.88
CA GLU A 18 -2.50 7.48 -16.56
C GLU A 18 -2.57 6.14 -15.83
N THR A 19 -1.59 5.86 -14.97
CA THR A 19 -1.57 4.66 -14.17
C THR A 19 -2.32 4.87 -12.85
N LEU A 20 -2.35 6.11 -12.36
CA LEU A 20 -2.95 6.44 -11.08
C LEU A 20 -4.46 6.25 -11.04
N GLY A 21 -5.11 6.20 -12.20
CA GLY A 21 -6.56 6.06 -12.24
C GLY A 21 -7.10 4.87 -11.47
N ASN A 22 -6.33 3.77 -11.41
CA ASN A 22 -6.73 2.56 -10.71
C ASN A 22 -5.97 2.34 -9.41
N VAL A 23 -5.08 3.26 -9.05
CA VAL A 23 -4.28 3.10 -7.85
C VAL A 23 -5.03 3.68 -6.66
N ARG A 24 -5.08 2.90 -5.59
CA ARG A 24 -5.77 3.28 -4.36
C ARG A 24 -4.90 2.92 -3.17
N ARG A 25 -5.12 3.57 -2.05
CA ARG A 25 -4.56 3.09 -0.79
C ARG A 25 -5.38 1.87 -0.38
N LEU A 26 -4.70 0.85 0.12
CA LEU A 26 -5.39 -0.37 0.56
C LEU A 26 -6.46 -0.05 1.60
N ALA A 27 -6.22 0.95 2.44
CA ALA A 27 -7.18 1.36 3.45
C ALA A 27 -8.53 1.80 2.87
N ASP A 28 -8.56 2.21 1.60
CA ASP A 28 -9.77 2.72 0.95
C ASP A 28 -10.43 1.69 0.05
N VAL A 29 -9.89 0.47 0.00
CA VAL A 29 -10.37 -0.58 -0.89
C VAL A 29 -11.40 -1.43 -0.16
N ARG A 30 -12.45 -1.80 -0.87
CA ARG A 30 -13.56 -2.56 -0.29
C ARG A 30 -13.36 -4.06 -0.42
N ARG A 31 -14.08 -4.79 0.43
CA ARG A 31 -14.10 -6.25 0.40
C ARG A 31 -14.41 -6.74 -1.01
N GLY A 32 -13.69 -7.75 -1.44
CA GLY A 32 -13.87 -8.37 -2.75
C GLY A 32 -13.00 -7.79 -3.84
N ALA A 33 -12.40 -6.61 -3.62
CA ALA A 33 -11.54 -6.01 -4.62
C ALA A 33 -10.24 -6.78 -4.73
N ARG A 34 -9.71 -6.85 -5.95
CA ARG A 34 -8.47 -7.55 -6.28
C ARG A 34 -7.58 -6.65 -7.08
N GLY A 35 -6.28 -6.88 -6.94
CA GLY A 35 -5.31 -6.10 -7.67
C GLY A 35 -3.90 -6.56 -7.36
N GLU A 36 -2.97 -5.64 -7.52
CA GLU A 36 -1.59 -5.92 -7.18
C GLU A 36 -1.00 -4.76 -6.39
N VAL A 37 -0.01 -5.07 -5.58
CA VAL A 37 0.70 -4.06 -4.81
C VAL A 37 1.57 -3.24 -5.76
N VAL A 38 1.49 -1.92 -5.65
CA VAL A 38 2.32 -1.00 -6.41
C VAL A 38 3.53 -0.59 -5.60
N ALA A 39 3.31 -0.22 -4.34
CA ALA A 39 4.40 0.26 -3.48
C ALA A 39 3.91 0.36 -2.05
N VAL A 40 4.87 0.42 -1.13
CA VAL A 40 4.62 0.88 0.23
C VAL A 40 5.12 2.32 0.29
N SER A 41 4.25 3.23 0.71
CA SER A 41 4.53 4.67 0.68
C SER A 41 4.41 5.25 2.08
N PRO A 42 5.54 5.56 2.74
CA PRO A 42 5.48 6.20 4.05
C PRO A 42 4.73 7.52 4.04
N GLU A 43 4.77 8.24 2.92
CA GLU A 43 4.08 9.52 2.78
C GLU A 43 2.57 9.39 2.84
N SER A 44 2.06 8.20 2.58
CA SER A 44 0.62 7.94 2.62
C SER A 44 0.14 7.49 4.00
N MET A 45 1.03 7.37 4.97
CA MET A 45 0.71 6.85 6.30
C MET A 45 0.28 7.96 7.25
N ALA A 46 -0.77 8.70 6.87
CA ALA A 46 -1.20 9.87 7.64
C ALA A 46 -1.58 9.53 9.09
N GLY A 47 -2.11 8.32 9.31
CA GLY A 47 -2.51 7.90 10.65
C GLY A 47 -1.38 7.32 11.50
N VAL A 48 -0.15 7.29 10.97
CA VAL A 48 1.01 6.72 11.66
C VAL A 48 1.98 7.85 11.99
N PRO A 49 2.43 7.97 13.24
CA PRO A 49 3.42 8.98 13.59
C PRO A 49 4.65 8.87 12.69
N GLU A 50 5.18 10.00 12.28
CA GLU A 50 6.29 10.03 11.34
C GLU A 50 7.47 9.19 11.81
N ALA A 51 7.76 9.22 13.10
CA ALA A 51 8.88 8.48 13.66
C ALA A 51 8.73 6.97 13.52
N GLU A 52 7.50 6.48 13.29
CA GLU A 52 7.23 5.05 13.20
C GLU A 52 7.09 4.55 11.77
N ARG A 53 7.06 5.48 10.80
CA ARG A 53 6.75 5.10 9.41
C ARG A 53 7.81 4.23 8.76
N ALA A 54 9.08 4.52 9.02
CA ALA A 54 10.16 3.74 8.43
C ALA A 54 10.13 2.29 8.92
N GLU A 55 9.86 2.10 10.21
CA GLU A 55 9.76 0.77 10.78
C GLU A 55 8.56 0.01 10.21
N LEU A 56 7.43 0.71 10.07
CA LEU A 56 6.24 0.10 9.51
C LEU A 56 6.48 -0.28 8.04
N GLU A 57 7.11 0.59 7.27
CA GLU A 57 7.45 0.30 5.89
C GLU A 57 8.26 -0.98 5.80
N ARG A 58 9.30 -1.08 6.64
CA ARG A 58 10.16 -2.25 6.66
C ARG A 58 9.36 -3.52 6.95
N ARG A 59 8.48 -3.46 7.96
CA ARG A 59 7.65 -4.60 8.32
C ARG A 59 6.73 -5.02 7.20
N LEU A 60 6.10 -4.06 6.54
CA LEU A 60 5.17 -4.37 5.44
C LEU A 60 5.92 -5.03 4.29
N LEU A 61 7.10 -4.52 3.96
CA LEU A 61 7.92 -5.13 2.90
C LEU A 61 8.34 -6.54 3.28
N GLU A 62 8.72 -6.76 4.54
CA GLU A 62 9.13 -8.09 5.00
C GLU A 62 7.97 -9.08 4.98
N ILE A 63 6.76 -8.62 5.24
CA ILE A 63 5.58 -9.48 5.16
C ILE A 63 5.33 -9.91 3.72
N GLY A 64 5.65 -9.06 2.75
CA GLY A 64 5.47 -9.40 1.36
C GLY A 64 4.70 -8.36 0.55
N PHE A 65 4.46 -7.17 1.10
CA PHE A 65 3.78 -6.10 0.36
C PHE A 65 4.79 -5.45 -0.59
N VAL A 66 5.18 -6.20 -1.60
CA VAL A 66 6.18 -5.76 -2.58
C VAL A 66 5.51 -5.57 -3.92
N GLU A 67 6.13 -4.76 -4.77
CA GLU A 67 5.59 -4.48 -6.09
C GLU A 67 5.27 -5.77 -6.84
N GLY A 68 4.06 -5.85 -7.38
CA GLY A 68 3.63 -6.99 -8.16
C GLY A 68 2.95 -8.09 -7.36
N ALA A 69 3.00 -8.07 -6.03
CA ALA A 69 2.33 -9.07 -5.22
C ALA A 69 0.82 -8.97 -5.44
N ARG A 70 0.15 -10.11 -5.58
CA ARG A 70 -1.31 -10.13 -5.79
C ARG A 70 -2.00 -9.91 -4.46
N ILE A 71 -3.07 -9.14 -4.49
CA ILE A 71 -3.80 -8.82 -3.27
C ILE A 71 -5.30 -8.89 -3.51
N GLU A 72 -6.01 -9.37 -2.49
CA GLU A 72 -7.47 -9.40 -2.49
C GLU A 72 -7.95 -9.05 -1.09
N VAL A 73 -8.91 -8.15 -1.00
CA VAL A 73 -9.50 -7.81 0.30
C VAL A 73 -10.57 -8.85 0.63
N LEU A 74 -10.35 -9.61 1.70
CA LEU A 74 -11.21 -10.72 2.09
C LEU A 74 -12.30 -10.30 3.06
N HIS A 75 -11.92 -9.52 4.07
CA HIS A 75 -12.82 -9.12 5.15
C HIS A 75 -12.48 -7.74 5.66
N GLU A 76 -13.48 -7.08 6.23
CA GLU A 76 -13.31 -5.84 6.95
C GLU A 76 -13.95 -6.03 8.32
N GLY A 77 -13.32 -5.47 9.35
CA GLY A 77 -13.85 -5.58 10.70
C GLY A 77 -15.16 -4.81 10.87
N PHE A 78 -15.87 -5.10 11.96
CA PHE A 78 -17.17 -4.48 12.22
C PHE A 78 -17.06 -3.02 12.66
N ILE A 79 -16.01 -2.67 13.38
CA ILE A 79 -15.86 -1.32 13.93
C ILE A 79 -14.97 -0.52 13.02
N GLY A 80 -15.57 0.41 12.24
CA GLY A 80 -14.82 1.23 11.30
C GLY A 80 -14.15 0.44 10.18
N ARG A 81 -14.64 -0.77 9.90
CA ARG A 81 -14.05 -1.66 8.91
C ARG A 81 -12.60 -2.00 9.23
N ASP A 82 -12.28 -2.11 10.52
CA ASP A 82 -10.93 -2.34 11.01
C ASP A 82 -10.94 -3.56 11.92
N PRO A 83 -9.96 -4.48 11.82
CA PRO A 83 -8.87 -4.52 10.85
C PRO A 83 -9.32 -5.02 9.46
N ILE A 84 -8.43 -4.92 8.48
CA ILE A 84 -8.67 -5.43 7.14
C ILE A 84 -7.92 -6.75 7.01
N ALA A 85 -8.59 -7.80 6.55
CA ALA A 85 -7.94 -9.07 6.24
C ALA A 85 -7.79 -9.18 4.73
N VAL A 86 -6.59 -9.49 4.28
CA VAL A 86 -6.29 -9.59 2.85
C VAL A 86 -5.60 -10.90 2.55
N ARG A 87 -5.76 -11.38 1.32
CA ARG A 87 -4.90 -12.41 0.77
C ARG A 87 -3.77 -11.69 0.06
N LEU A 88 -2.54 -12.03 0.42
CA LEU A 88 -1.34 -11.47 -0.20
C LEU A 88 -0.60 -12.65 -0.81
N ASP A 89 -0.64 -12.76 -2.13
CA ASP A 89 -0.23 -13.97 -2.84
C ASP A 89 -0.96 -15.18 -2.23
N ASP A 90 -0.25 -16.11 -1.61
CA ASP A 90 -0.85 -17.30 -1.02
C ASP A 90 -1.09 -17.17 0.48
N MET A 91 -0.87 -16.00 1.05
CA MET A 91 -0.85 -15.77 2.47
C MET A 91 -2.01 -14.90 2.90
N ARG A 92 -2.54 -15.13 4.10
CA ARG A 92 -3.55 -14.25 4.68
C ARG A 92 -2.90 -13.35 5.72
N VAL A 93 -3.19 -12.07 5.62
CA VAL A 93 -2.60 -11.06 6.50
C VAL A 93 -3.70 -10.13 6.99
N ALA A 94 -3.65 -9.78 8.26
CA ALA A 94 -4.55 -8.77 8.81
C ALA A 94 -3.74 -7.51 9.10
N LEU A 95 -4.29 -6.38 8.71
CA LEU A 95 -3.68 -5.08 8.91
C LEU A 95 -4.66 -4.15 9.60
N ARG A 96 -4.13 -3.30 10.47
CA ARG A 96 -4.89 -2.15 10.90
C ARG A 96 -5.10 -1.23 9.72
N ARG A 97 -6.25 -0.57 9.69
CA ARG A 97 -6.55 0.34 8.57
C ARG A 97 -5.49 1.44 8.45
N ARG A 98 -4.98 1.94 9.57
CA ARG A 98 -3.91 2.96 9.53
C ARG A 98 -2.64 2.45 8.86
N GLU A 99 -2.35 1.16 9.03
CA GLU A 99 -1.18 0.54 8.40
C GLU A 99 -1.43 0.38 6.90
N ALA A 100 -2.66 0.05 6.54
CA ALA A 100 -3.05 -0.13 5.15
C ALA A 100 -3.04 1.19 4.36
N GLN A 101 -3.03 2.33 5.03
CA GLN A 101 -2.87 3.62 4.36
C GLN A 101 -1.55 3.73 3.61
N GLY A 102 -0.53 2.99 4.05
CA GLY A 102 0.78 3.03 3.44
C GLY A 102 0.96 2.06 2.27
N VAL A 103 -0.05 1.24 1.98
CA VAL A 103 0.05 0.27 0.89
C VAL A 103 -0.76 0.77 -0.29
N LEU A 104 -0.08 0.97 -1.41
CA LEU A 104 -0.72 1.40 -2.66
C LEU A 104 -0.95 0.17 -3.53
N VAL A 105 -2.15 0.05 -4.05
CA VAL A 105 -2.54 -1.08 -4.88
C VAL A 105 -3.16 -0.58 -6.19
N ARG A 106 -2.94 -1.34 -7.25
CA ARG A 106 -3.60 -1.11 -8.53
C ARG A 106 -4.69 -2.15 -8.65
N LEU A 107 -5.93 -1.69 -8.76
CA LEU A 107 -7.06 -2.60 -8.84
C LEU A 107 -7.22 -3.16 -10.24
N ASP A 108 -7.67 -4.42 -10.31
CA ASP A 108 -8.03 -5.05 -11.56
C ASP A 108 -9.27 -4.37 -12.10
N LYS A 109 -9.41 -4.38 -13.39
CA LYS A 109 -10.59 -3.84 -14.05
C LYS A 109 -11.76 -4.81 -14.01
#